data_720bcbd744acf4d220ac1d910f42d730
#
_entry.id   720bcbd744acf4d220ac1d910f42d730
#
_cell.length_a   1.000
_cell.length_b   1.000
_cell.length_c   1.000
_cell.angle_alpha   90.00
_cell.angle_beta   90.00
_cell.angle_gamma   90.00
#
_symmetry.space_group_name_H-M   'P 1'
#
loop_
_entity.id
_entity.type
_entity.pdbx_description
1 polymer ?
#
loop_
_entity_poly.entity_id
_entity_poly.type
_entity_poly.pdbx_seq_one_letter_code
_entity_poly.pdbx_strand_id
1 'polypeptide(L)'
;MVKIVVDAYAWIEFFIGSDKGKRVKDILEQADEIYTPGTVMAEVARKYLREGADEKTVRARLEAITAASSITEIDCEVALEAANCYMQLVKRASSRLRIPSLFDGIVLAFGRRFKAKILTGDEHFRNLPETLWLG
;
A
#
# COMPACT_ATOMS: atom_id res chain seq x y z
N MET A 1 -8.83 17.62 4.67
CA MET A 1 -9.13 16.59 3.66
C MET A 1 -8.39 15.30 4.00
N VAL A 2 -9.10 14.19 4.03
CA VAL A 2 -8.51 12.87 4.35
C VAL A 2 -8.07 12.20 3.04
N LYS A 3 -6.76 12.04 2.89
CA LYS A 3 -6.15 11.39 1.72
C LYS A 3 -5.44 10.12 2.19
N ILE A 4 -5.68 9.01 1.52
CA ILE A 4 -5.14 7.70 1.89
C ILE A 4 -4.39 7.09 0.70
N VAL A 5 -3.19 6.59 0.95
CA VAL A 5 -2.48 5.67 0.05
C VAL A 5 -2.64 4.28 0.65
N VAL A 6 -3.16 3.36 -0.13
CA VAL A 6 -3.46 2.00 0.34
C VAL A 6 -2.32 1.06 -0.07
N ASP A 7 -1.68 0.44 0.91
CA ASP A 7 -0.66 -0.58 0.68
C ASP A 7 -1.31 -1.94 0.40
N ALA A 8 -0.53 -2.86 -0.17
CA ALA A 8 -1.00 -4.21 -0.47
C ALA A 8 -1.54 -4.92 0.78
N TYR A 9 -0.88 -4.76 1.94
CA TYR A 9 -1.34 -5.31 3.21
C TYR A 9 -2.82 -4.97 3.47
N ALA A 10 -3.18 -3.70 3.33
CA ALA A 10 -4.53 -3.24 3.60
C ALA A 10 -5.55 -3.80 2.59
N TRP A 11 -5.20 -3.83 1.30
CA TRP A 11 -6.10 -4.43 0.31
C TRP A 11 -6.35 -5.91 0.57
N ILE A 12 -5.31 -6.66 0.91
CA ILE A 12 -5.46 -8.09 1.22
C ILE A 12 -6.38 -8.30 2.41
N GLU A 13 -6.19 -7.56 3.50
CA GLU A 13 -7.07 -7.65 4.67
C GLU A 13 -8.50 -7.27 4.33
N PHE A 14 -8.68 -6.24 3.49
CA PHE A 14 -9.99 -5.84 3.02
C PHE A 14 -10.72 -6.98 2.29
N PHE A 15 -10.04 -7.65 1.36
CA PHE A 15 -10.64 -8.76 0.60
C PHE A 15 -10.90 -10.00 1.44
N ILE A 16 -10.07 -10.26 2.45
CA ILE A 16 -10.30 -11.35 3.39
C ILE A 16 -11.54 -11.09 4.27
N GLY A 17 -11.85 -9.82 4.54
CA GLY A 17 -12.92 -9.44 5.44
C GLY A 17 -12.62 -9.68 6.91
N SER A 18 -11.32 -9.68 7.27
CA SER A 18 -10.86 -9.75 8.65
C SER A 18 -11.31 -8.52 9.46
N ASP A 19 -11.06 -8.53 10.77
CA ASP A 19 -11.34 -7.36 11.60
C ASP A 19 -10.54 -6.14 11.11
N LYS A 20 -9.28 -6.34 10.72
CA LYS A 20 -8.48 -5.28 10.09
C LYS A 20 -9.08 -4.83 8.76
N GLY A 21 -9.59 -5.77 7.96
CA GLY A 21 -10.24 -5.48 6.69
C GLY A 21 -11.50 -4.66 6.86
N LYS A 22 -12.27 -4.88 7.92
CA LYS A 22 -13.45 -4.06 8.24
C LYS A 22 -13.03 -2.63 8.59
N ARG A 23 -11.93 -2.47 9.32
CA ARG A 23 -11.36 -1.14 9.60
C ARG A 23 -10.91 -0.45 8.32
N VAL A 24 -10.27 -1.19 7.41
CA VAL A 24 -9.89 -0.64 6.10
C VAL A 24 -11.12 -0.10 5.39
N LYS A 25 -12.19 -0.90 5.32
CA LYS A 25 -13.43 -0.49 4.67
C LYS A 25 -13.96 0.82 5.28
N ASP A 26 -14.04 0.91 6.60
CA ASP A 26 -14.52 2.10 7.29
C ASP A 26 -13.67 3.33 6.99
N ILE A 27 -12.35 3.16 6.98
CA ILE A 27 -11.40 4.25 6.68
C ILE A 27 -11.59 4.74 5.23
N LEU A 28 -11.70 3.81 4.28
CA LEU A 28 -11.86 4.16 2.88
C LEU A 28 -13.20 4.83 2.60
N GLU A 29 -14.27 4.42 3.28
CA GLU A 29 -15.58 5.06 3.14
C GLU A 29 -15.57 6.52 3.60
N GLN A 30 -14.71 6.89 4.52
CA GLN A 30 -14.59 8.25 5.06
C GLN A 30 -13.51 9.07 4.37
N ALA A 31 -12.68 8.48 3.51
CA ALA A 31 -11.61 9.19 2.84
C ALA A 31 -12.15 10.06 1.70
N ASP A 32 -11.54 11.24 1.52
CA ASP A 32 -11.87 12.13 0.41
C ASP A 32 -11.15 11.70 -0.87
N GLU A 33 -9.93 11.22 -0.75
CA GLU A 33 -9.13 10.75 -1.88
C GLU A 33 -8.42 9.46 -1.50
N ILE A 34 -8.49 8.47 -2.38
CA ILE A 34 -7.88 7.15 -2.19
C ILE A 34 -6.95 6.87 -3.36
N TYR A 35 -5.71 6.54 -3.07
CA TYR A 35 -4.68 6.24 -4.06
C TYR A 35 -4.13 4.84 -3.87
N THR A 36 -3.89 4.14 -4.96
CA THR A 36 -3.20 2.85 -4.96
C THR A 36 -2.05 2.91 -5.96
N PRO A 37 -0.80 2.78 -5.51
CA PRO A 37 0.33 2.69 -6.44
C PRO A 37 0.20 1.49 -7.38
N GLY A 38 0.60 1.66 -8.65
CA GLY A 38 0.56 0.57 -9.62
C GLY A 38 1.37 -0.64 -9.17
N THR A 39 2.47 -0.43 -8.44
CA THR A 39 3.27 -1.50 -7.85
C THR A 39 2.50 -2.31 -6.82
N VAL A 40 1.61 -1.67 -6.07
CA VAL A 40 0.72 -2.37 -5.12
C VAL A 40 -0.23 -3.30 -5.85
N MET A 41 -0.75 -2.87 -7.01
CA MET A 41 -1.57 -3.74 -7.87
C MET A 41 -0.82 -5.03 -8.23
N ALA A 42 0.44 -4.90 -8.63
CA ALA A 42 1.27 -6.05 -8.97
C ALA A 42 1.54 -6.95 -7.77
N GLU A 43 1.77 -6.37 -6.58
CA GLU A 43 1.97 -7.14 -5.35
C GLU A 43 0.72 -7.94 -4.96
N VAL A 44 -0.46 -7.32 -5.06
CA VAL A 44 -1.73 -7.99 -4.78
C VAL A 44 -1.94 -9.16 -5.76
N ALA A 45 -1.71 -8.92 -7.05
CA ALA A 45 -1.83 -9.97 -8.07
C ALA A 45 -0.89 -11.13 -7.78
N ARG A 46 0.39 -10.84 -7.48
CA ARG A 46 1.39 -11.85 -7.17
C ARG A 46 0.99 -12.70 -5.97
N LYS A 47 0.46 -12.06 -4.92
CA LYS A 47 0.03 -12.80 -3.72
C LYS A 47 -1.07 -13.79 -4.03
N TYR A 48 -2.10 -13.38 -4.76
CA TYR A 48 -3.20 -14.27 -5.11
C TYR A 48 -2.77 -15.40 -6.03
N LEU A 49 -1.94 -15.11 -7.03
CA LEU A 49 -1.41 -16.13 -7.94
C LEU A 49 -0.56 -17.16 -7.18
N ARG A 50 0.28 -16.69 -6.24
CA ARG A 50 1.12 -17.54 -5.42
C ARG A 50 0.28 -18.47 -4.53
N GLU A 51 -0.89 -18.03 -4.11
CA GLU A 51 -1.82 -18.81 -3.29
C GLU A 51 -2.72 -19.72 -4.14
N GLY A 52 -2.54 -19.75 -5.45
CA GLY A 52 -3.25 -20.65 -6.34
C GLY A 52 -4.56 -20.11 -6.91
N ALA A 53 -4.85 -18.82 -6.76
CA ALA A 53 -6.04 -18.22 -7.34
C ALA A 53 -5.94 -18.22 -8.87
N ASP A 54 -7.08 -18.41 -9.54
CA ASP A 54 -7.12 -18.33 -11.00
C ASP A 54 -7.05 -16.87 -11.48
N GLU A 55 -6.72 -16.69 -12.75
CA GLU A 55 -6.55 -15.36 -13.33
C GLU A 55 -7.84 -14.54 -13.28
N LYS A 56 -8.99 -15.19 -13.44
CA LYS A 56 -10.30 -14.52 -13.37
C LYS A 56 -10.52 -13.89 -12.00
N THR A 57 -10.23 -14.64 -10.93
CA THR A 57 -10.34 -14.15 -9.56
C THR A 57 -9.39 -12.99 -9.31
N VAL A 58 -8.14 -13.11 -9.76
CA VAL A 58 -7.13 -12.05 -9.60
C VAL A 58 -7.60 -10.79 -10.32
N ARG A 59 -8.06 -10.92 -11.55
CA ARG A 59 -8.57 -9.78 -12.35
C ARG A 59 -9.72 -9.08 -11.63
N ALA A 60 -10.66 -9.84 -11.06
CA ALA A 60 -11.78 -9.27 -10.32
C ALA A 60 -11.32 -8.44 -9.11
N ARG A 61 -10.28 -8.90 -8.38
CA ARG A 61 -9.70 -8.14 -7.26
C ARG A 61 -9.06 -6.83 -7.74
N LEU A 62 -8.29 -6.90 -8.82
CA LEU A 62 -7.65 -5.70 -9.38
C LEU A 62 -8.67 -4.69 -9.89
N GLU A 63 -9.74 -5.16 -10.52
CA GLU A 63 -10.84 -4.30 -10.98
C GLU A 63 -11.53 -3.61 -9.79
N ALA A 64 -11.73 -4.33 -8.68
CA ALA A 64 -12.30 -3.74 -7.47
C ALA A 64 -11.41 -2.61 -6.92
N ILE A 65 -10.10 -2.78 -6.91
CA ILE A 65 -9.16 -1.75 -6.47
C ILE A 65 -9.24 -0.54 -7.42
N THR A 66 -9.26 -0.78 -8.71
CA THR A 66 -9.35 0.28 -9.73
C THR A 66 -10.67 1.07 -9.61
N ALA A 67 -11.76 0.41 -9.27
CA ALA A 67 -13.04 1.08 -9.06
C ALA A 67 -13.07 1.93 -7.79
N ALA A 68 -12.30 1.54 -6.76
CA ALA A 68 -12.33 2.17 -5.45
C ALA A 68 -11.26 3.26 -5.25
N SER A 69 -10.25 3.33 -6.12
CA SER A 69 -9.10 4.21 -5.91
C SER A 69 -8.52 4.72 -7.23
N SER A 70 -7.71 5.79 -7.14
CA SER A 70 -6.92 6.26 -8.27
C SER A 70 -5.60 5.48 -8.30
N ILE A 71 -5.32 4.83 -9.41
CA ILE A 71 -4.07 4.09 -9.59
C ILE A 71 -2.98 5.09 -9.98
N THR A 72 -1.88 5.11 -9.24
CA THR A 72 -0.82 6.10 -9.43
C THR A 72 0.39 5.52 -10.15
N GLU A 73 0.97 6.33 -11.03
CA GLU A 73 2.11 5.96 -11.86
C GLU A 73 3.39 6.58 -11.32
N ILE A 74 4.52 5.94 -11.62
CA ILE A 74 5.84 6.43 -11.22
C ILE A 74 6.38 7.33 -12.32
N ASP A 75 6.50 8.63 -12.04
CA ASP A 75 7.21 9.58 -12.90
C ASP A 75 8.64 9.78 -12.39
N CYS A 76 9.40 10.68 -13.01
CA CYS A 76 10.80 10.94 -12.63
C CYS A 76 10.91 11.41 -11.18
N GLU A 77 10.03 12.28 -10.74
CA GLU A 77 10.06 12.82 -9.37
C GLU A 77 9.76 11.72 -8.34
N VAL A 78 8.74 10.92 -8.59
CA VAL A 78 8.39 9.81 -7.71
C VAL A 78 9.50 8.77 -7.71
N ALA A 79 10.13 8.48 -8.85
CA ALA A 79 11.23 7.51 -8.93
C ALA A 79 12.39 7.93 -8.03
N LEU A 80 12.80 9.19 -8.08
CA LEU A 80 13.88 9.72 -7.24
C LEU A 80 13.47 9.68 -5.76
N GLU A 81 12.29 10.17 -5.44
CA GLU A 81 11.77 10.18 -4.08
C GLU A 81 11.66 8.76 -3.52
N ALA A 82 11.21 7.81 -4.33
CA ALA A 82 11.10 6.39 -3.93
C ALA A 82 12.46 5.79 -3.57
N ALA A 83 13.51 6.11 -4.34
CA ALA A 83 14.85 5.66 -4.05
C ALA A 83 15.35 6.22 -2.71
N ASN A 84 15.12 7.51 -2.47
CA ASN A 84 15.48 8.15 -1.21
C ASN A 84 14.69 7.56 -0.03
N CYS A 85 13.40 7.33 -0.20
CA CYS A 85 12.56 6.69 0.82
C CYS A 85 13.03 5.28 1.13
N TYR A 86 13.38 4.51 0.12
CA TYR A 86 13.93 3.17 0.28
C TYR A 86 15.20 3.20 1.16
N MET A 87 16.12 4.11 0.87
CA MET A 87 17.36 4.23 1.64
C MET A 87 17.08 4.57 3.12
N GLN A 88 16.08 5.43 3.37
CA GLN A 88 15.67 5.75 4.74
C GLN A 88 15.07 4.55 5.45
N LEU A 89 14.21 3.78 4.77
CA LEU A 89 13.60 2.58 5.35
C LEU A 89 14.66 1.53 5.69
N VAL A 90 15.66 1.35 4.82
CA VAL A 90 16.77 0.42 5.08
C VAL A 90 17.54 0.83 6.33
N LYS A 91 17.85 2.12 6.48
CA LYS A 91 18.61 2.62 7.66
C LYS A 91 17.88 2.40 8.98
N ARG A 92 16.55 2.53 8.97
CA ARG A 92 15.76 2.37 10.19
C ARG A 92 15.31 0.94 10.48
N ALA A 93 15.50 0.03 9.54
CA ALA A 93 15.04 -1.35 9.70
C ALA A 93 15.83 -2.08 10.79
N SER A 94 15.11 -2.80 11.65
CA SER A 94 15.71 -3.70 12.63
C SER A 94 16.28 -4.94 11.94
N SER A 95 17.38 -5.50 12.47
CA SER A 95 17.92 -6.77 12.01
C SER A 95 16.94 -7.95 12.17
N ARG A 96 15.89 -7.77 12.96
CA ARG A 96 14.84 -8.80 13.17
C ARG A 96 13.75 -8.76 12.11
N LEU A 97 13.67 -7.67 11.34
CA LEU A 97 12.69 -7.53 10.28
C LEU A 97 13.29 -7.97 8.95
N ARG A 98 12.42 -8.37 8.01
CA ARG A 98 12.85 -8.54 6.63
C ARG A 98 13.41 -7.23 6.09
N ILE A 99 14.27 -7.31 5.10
CA ILE A 99 14.82 -6.12 4.44
C ILE A 99 13.67 -5.40 3.71
N PRO A 100 13.52 -4.07 3.88
CA PRO A 100 12.55 -3.31 3.10
C PRO A 100 12.80 -3.46 1.59
N SER A 101 11.74 -3.42 0.81
CA SER A 101 11.83 -3.47 -0.63
C SER A 101 11.76 -2.07 -1.25
N LEU A 102 12.16 -1.96 -2.50
CA LEU A 102 11.96 -0.72 -3.25
C LEU A 102 10.47 -0.38 -3.36
N PHE A 103 9.59 -1.38 -3.41
CA PHE A 103 8.14 -1.18 -3.42
C PHE A 103 7.67 -0.44 -2.16
N ASP A 104 8.25 -0.75 -1.00
CA ASP A 104 7.96 -0.01 0.24
C ASP A 104 8.36 1.47 0.09
N GLY A 105 9.51 1.72 -0.52
CA GLY A 105 9.97 3.08 -0.82
C GLY A 105 9.02 3.82 -1.75
N ILE A 106 8.45 3.14 -2.73
CA ILE A 106 7.48 3.73 -3.67
C ILE A 106 6.20 4.14 -2.93
N VAL A 107 5.69 3.27 -2.07
CA VAL A 107 4.48 3.58 -1.27
C VAL A 107 4.73 4.81 -0.39
N LEU A 108 5.87 4.86 0.30
CA LEU A 108 6.22 6.00 1.15
C LEU A 108 6.34 7.29 0.32
N ALA A 109 6.94 7.21 -0.86
CA ALA A 109 7.08 8.38 -1.75
C ALA A 109 5.72 8.95 -2.14
N PHE A 110 4.76 8.10 -2.49
CA PHE A 110 3.40 8.56 -2.81
C PHE A 110 2.71 9.18 -1.60
N GLY A 111 2.87 8.59 -0.42
CA GLY A 111 2.33 9.17 0.80
C GLY A 111 2.82 10.60 1.02
N ARG A 112 4.12 10.84 0.86
CA ARG A 112 4.72 12.16 1.01
C ARG A 112 4.29 13.12 -0.10
N ARG A 113 4.30 12.66 -1.34
CA ARG A 113 3.95 13.51 -2.49
C ARG A 113 2.52 14.01 -2.41
N PHE A 114 1.58 13.16 -2.04
CA PHE A 114 0.17 13.54 -1.96
C PHE A 114 -0.22 14.10 -0.58
N LYS A 115 0.70 14.12 0.37
CA LYS A 115 0.41 14.46 1.77
C LYS A 115 -0.74 13.59 2.30
N ALA A 116 -0.65 12.31 1.99
CA ALA A 116 -1.63 11.29 2.33
C ALA A 116 -1.08 10.39 3.42
N LYS A 117 -1.97 9.79 4.21
CA LYS A 117 -1.59 8.75 5.16
C LYS A 117 -1.51 7.41 4.44
N ILE A 118 -0.51 6.62 4.81
CA ILE A 118 -0.32 5.27 4.27
C ILE A 118 -1.05 4.29 5.16
N LEU A 119 -2.06 3.63 4.59
CA LEU A 119 -2.84 2.64 5.30
C LEU A 119 -2.19 1.27 5.15
N THR A 120 -1.62 0.76 6.22
CA THR A 120 -0.84 -0.49 6.21
C THR A 120 -0.70 -1.10 7.61
N GLY A 121 -0.40 -2.39 7.66
CA GLY A 121 0.04 -3.09 8.86
C GLY A 121 1.44 -3.67 8.69
N ASP A 122 2.18 -3.28 7.66
CA ASP A 122 3.55 -3.73 7.43
C ASP A 122 4.50 -3.06 8.42
N GLU A 123 5.27 -3.86 9.16
CA GLU A 123 6.19 -3.38 10.21
C GLU A 123 7.18 -2.31 9.73
N HIS A 124 7.53 -2.30 8.44
CA HIS A 124 8.45 -1.30 7.90
C HIS A 124 7.89 0.12 7.96
N PHE A 125 6.57 0.26 8.04
CA PHE A 125 5.89 1.56 8.13
C PHE A 125 5.50 1.93 9.55
N ARG A 126 5.68 1.03 10.51
CA ARG A 126 5.29 1.28 11.90
C ARG A 126 6.07 2.46 12.46
N ASN A 127 5.36 3.34 13.16
CA ASN A 127 5.93 4.54 13.81
C ASN A 127 6.42 5.64 12.85
N LEU A 128 6.15 5.53 11.55
CA LEU A 128 6.36 6.65 10.64
C LEU A 128 5.21 7.66 10.77
N PRO A 129 5.51 8.98 10.70
CA PRO A 129 4.46 10.01 10.79
C PRO A 129 3.39 9.86 9.71
N GLU A 130 3.76 9.36 8.53
CA GLU A 130 2.86 9.19 7.39
C GLU A 130 1.93 7.99 7.54
N THR A 131 2.13 7.12 8.52
CA THR A 131 1.41 5.84 8.62
C THR A 131 0.12 5.96 9.40
N LEU A 132 -0.95 5.41 8.82
CA LEU A 132 -2.18 5.07 9.51
C LEU A 132 -2.13 3.56 9.77
N TRP A 133 -1.78 3.22 11.01
CA TRP A 133 -1.40 1.85 11.37
C TRP A 133 -2.62 0.94 11.61
N LEU A 134 -2.62 -0.23 10.97
CA LEU A 134 -3.68 -1.23 11.13
C LEU A 134 -3.45 -2.19 12.30
N GLY A 135 -2.28 -2.15 12.86
CA GLY A 135 -1.92 -2.97 13.99
C GLY A 135 -1.30 -4.27 13.67
#